data_32e7ecc819e1948c8223036056195fe2
#
_entry.id   32e7ecc819e1948c8223036056195fe2
#
_cell.length_a   1.000
_cell.length_b   1.000
_cell.length_c   1.000
_cell.angle_alpha   90.00
_cell.angle_beta   90.00
_cell.angle_gamma   90.00
#
_symmetry.space_group_name_H-M   'P 1'
#
loop_
_entity.id
_entity.type
_entity.pdbx_description
1 polymer ?
#
loop_
_entity_poly.entity_id
_entity_poly.type
_entity_poly.pdbx_seq_one_letter_code
_entity_poly.pdbx_strand_id
1 'polypeptide(L)'
;MTTFPLFPTQEIGSIAKPRWQLQGQRGEPLDAKALTELTSWNDRVHFAPPEDPRLKALLAGHSREAGAAGVRDLGALFALRLFETAGLDRVYDGEARRIEMYEYPIRQMKGFQFLGHVRSFDNKYYLKAAGTGPIELERPYHLEEFDFVRAHAKAEPKLPITGPYTLADWSYNEYHLGKHSGWKGRAVRRRAQRDFVVDIARQAIRPTLQALIARGCHVVQIDEPAAGTHPDEADLVAEGFNAATEGLDAEFSMHICFSDYRSLFPALLEAKRCSQWAWEFANRDTEGRDGYAILEMFREYKDTRKIGLGVLDVHRDEVETPEKVQERIERAAKILGDPGQIWVNPDCGLRTRSLTIANQKLLNMVEGARRARATFAGRAA
;
A
#
# COMPACT_ATOMS: atom_id res chain seq x y z
N MET A 1 -1.58 8.81 -20.98
CA MET A 1 -0.81 8.76 -19.71
C MET A 1 -0.75 10.17 -19.13
N THR A 2 -1.04 10.32 -17.87
CA THR A 2 -0.96 11.61 -17.15
C THR A 2 0.50 12.07 -17.12
N THR A 3 0.77 13.34 -17.45
CA THR A 3 2.12 13.91 -17.34
C THR A 3 2.26 14.55 -15.97
N PHE A 4 3.17 14.03 -15.16
CA PHE A 4 3.43 14.56 -13.84
C PHE A 4 4.63 15.50 -13.81
N PRO A 5 4.68 16.49 -12.91
CA PRO A 5 5.88 17.30 -12.67
C PRO A 5 6.99 16.42 -12.05
N LEU A 6 8.22 16.94 -11.95
CA LEU A 6 9.28 16.28 -11.17
C LEU A 6 8.81 16.01 -9.74
N PHE A 7 9.29 14.91 -9.14
CA PHE A 7 8.95 14.51 -7.77
C PHE A 7 7.44 14.42 -7.53
N PRO A 8 6.70 13.65 -8.36
CA PRO A 8 5.28 13.47 -8.12
C PRO A 8 5.05 12.77 -6.79
N THR A 9 3.93 13.08 -6.15
CA THR A 9 3.61 12.61 -4.80
C THR A 9 2.54 11.53 -4.82
N GLN A 10 2.68 10.54 -3.96
CA GLN A 10 1.72 9.43 -3.84
C GLN A 10 1.56 8.97 -2.39
N GLU A 11 0.43 8.36 -2.08
CA GLU A 11 0.27 7.60 -0.85
C GLU A 11 0.82 6.17 -1.03
N ILE A 12 0.96 5.40 0.07
CA ILE A 12 1.39 3.99 0.02
C ILE A 12 0.22 3.04 0.30
N GLY A 13 -0.67 3.38 1.22
CA GLY A 13 -1.76 2.47 1.57
C GLY A 13 -2.65 3.04 2.67
N SER A 14 -2.80 2.30 3.78
CA SER A 14 -3.81 2.57 4.79
C SER A 14 -3.56 3.85 5.60
N ILE A 15 -4.66 4.56 5.93
CA ILE A 15 -4.71 5.57 6.98
C ILE A 15 -5.55 5.07 8.17
N ALA A 16 -5.42 5.75 9.32
CA ALA A 16 -6.26 5.45 10.47
C ALA A 16 -7.75 5.63 10.12
N LYS A 17 -8.56 4.62 10.41
CA LYS A 17 -10.02 4.77 10.28
C LYS A 17 -10.53 5.68 11.39
N PRO A 18 -11.29 6.74 11.05
CA PRO A 18 -11.85 7.64 12.03
C PRO A 18 -12.79 6.90 13.00
N ARG A 19 -12.93 7.43 14.22
CA ARG A 19 -13.80 6.85 15.25
C ARG A 19 -15.25 6.75 14.77
N TRP A 20 -15.75 7.80 14.08
CA TRP A 20 -17.09 7.79 13.52
C TRP A 20 -17.31 6.67 12.49
N GLN A 21 -16.29 6.35 11.69
CA GLN A 21 -16.37 5.24 10.73
C GLN A 21 -16.44 3.90 11.45
N LEU A 22 -15.61 3.69 12.48
CA LEU A 22 -15.61 2.43 13.24
C LEU A 22 -16.92 2.19 13.98
N GLN A 23 -17.50 3.20 14.62
CA GLN A 23 -18.79 3.09 15.30
C GLN A 23 -19.93 2.94 14.31
N GLY A 24 -19.96 3.77 13.27
CA GLY A 24 -20.99 3.72 12.23
C GLY A 24 -21.05 2.38 11.50
N GLN A 25 -19.92 1.77 11.16
CA GLN A 25 -19.87 0.45 10.52
C GLN A 25 -20.48 -0.66 11.40
N ARG A 26 -20.42 -0.52 12.72
CA ARG A 26 -21.05 -1.44 13.68
C ARG A 26 -22.54 -1.14 13.93
N GLY A 27 -23.06 -0.07 13.30
CA GLY A 27 -24.43 0.40 13.51
C GLY A 27 -24.65 1.01 14.90
N GLU A 28 -23.56 1.40 15.58
CA GLU A 28 -23.58 2.07 16.89
C GLU A 28 -23.85 3.57 16.72
N PRO A 29 -24.65 4.20 17.59
CA PRO A 29 -24.74 5.65 17.64
C PRO A 29 -23.36 6.27 17.88
N LEU A 30 -23.06 7.39 17.20
CA LEU A 30 -21.80 8.07 17.39
C LEU A 30 -21.76 8.75 18.77
N ASP A 31 -20.69 8.53 19.51
CA ASP A 31 -20.44 9.29 20.74
C ASP A 31 -19.99 10.74 20.43
N ALA A 32 -19.95 11.59 21.45
CA ALA A 32 -19.61 13.02 21.29
C ALA A 32 -18.25 13.24 20.58
N LYS A 33 -17.26 12.36 20.87
CA LYS A 33 -15.93 12.46 20.21
C LYS A 33 -16.00 12.10 18.74
N ALA A 34 -16.74 11.05 18.38
CA ALA A 34 -16.94 10.63 17.00
C ALA A 34 -17.73 11.68 16.19
N LEU A 35 -18.74 12.31 16.80
CA LEU A 35 -19.51 13.42 16.19
C LEU A 35 -18.61 14.63 15.93
N THR A 36 -17.84 15.05 16.94
CA THR A 36 -16.89 16.16 16.78
C THR A 36 -15.85 15.84 15.70
N GLU A 37 -15.30 14.63 15.67
CA GLU A 37 -14.35 14.21 14.65
C GLU A 37 -14.96 14.23 13.24
N LEU A 38 -16.18 13.67 13.08
CA LEU A 38 -16.92 13.66 11.81
C LEU A 38 -17.13 15.08 11.27
N THR A 39 -17.67 15.98 12.11
CA THR A 39 -17.97 17.36 11.73
C THR A 39 -16.69 18.11 11.37
N SER A 40 -15.69 18.09 12.26
CA SER A 40 -14.42 18.79 12.06
C SER A 40 -13.70 18.36 10.78
N TRP A 41 -13.65 17.04 10.49
CA TRP A 41 -13.03 16.58 9.25
C TRP A 41 -13.87 16.91 8.02
N ASN A 42 -15.21 16.83 8.10
CA ASN A 42 -16.02 17.21 6.95
C ASN A 42 -15.89 18.71 6.63
N ASP A 43 -15.83 19.57 7.65
CA ASP A 43 -15.58 21.00 7.46
C ASP A 43 -14.21 21.28 6.83
N ARG A 44 -13.22 20.44 7.12
CA ARG A 44 -11.83 20.63 6.67
C ARG A 44 -11.58 20.13 5.24
N VAL A 45 -12.09 18.94 4.89
CA VAL A 45 -11.78 18.29 3.61
C VAL A 45 -12.99 18.11 2.70
N HIS A 46 -14.19 18.48 3.15
CA HIS A 46 -15.45 18.46 2.38
C HIS A 46 -15.71 17.12 1.68
N PHE A 47 -15.59 16.01 2.43
CA PHE A 47 -15.73 14.67 1.85
C PHE A 47 -17.18 14.27 1.55
N ALA A 48 -18.15 14.89 2.20
CA ALA A 48 -19.56 14.68 1.94
C ALA A 48 -20.33 16.00 2.01
N PRO A 49 -21.26 16.27 1.08
CA PRO A 49 -22.09 17.46 1.15
C PRO A 49 -23.10 17.35 2.31
N PRO A 50 -23.58 18.49 2.86
CA PRO A 50 -24.50 18.49 4.00
C PRO A 50 -25.82 17.72 3.76
N GLU A 51 -26.24 17.61 2.50
CA GLU A 51 -27.43 16.88 2.08
C GLU A 51 -27.24 15.37 1.95
N ASP A 52 -25.99 14.84 2.01
CA ASP A 52 -25.74 13.41 1.92
C ASP A 52 -26.54 12.63 2.98
N PRO A 53 -27.44 11.72 2.58
CA PRO A 53 -28.32 11.02 3.52
C PRO A 53 -27.55 10.18 4.55
N ARG A 54 -26.40 9.65 4.18
CA ARG A 54 -25.55 8.85 5.08
C ARG A 54 -24.91 9.73 6.15
N LEU A 55 -24.41 10.92 5.77
CA LEU A 55 -23.88 11.90 6.71
C LEU A 55 -24.98 12.38 7.67
N LYS A 56 -26.17 12.73 7.15
CA LYS A 56 -27.32 13.14 7.99
C LYS A 56 -27.71 12.05 8.98
N ALA A 57 -27.80 10.80 8.54
CA ALA A 57 -28.10 9.67 9.41
C ALA A 57 -27.08 9.50 10.54
N LEU A 58 -25.78 9.61 10.23
CA LEU A 58 -24.72 9.55 11.24
C LEU A 58 -24.82 10.71 12.26
N LEU A 59 -25.04 11.93 11.78
CA LEU A 59 -25.17 13.11 12.64
C LEU A 59 -26.41 13.06 13.53
N ALA A 60 -27.49 12.42 13.07
CA ALA A 60 -28.72 12.21 13.83
C ALA A 60 -28.67 11.02 14.81
N GLY A 61 -27.54 10.30 14.88
CA GLY A 61 -27.38 9.09 15.72
C GLY A 61 -28.01 7.83 15.10
N HIS A 62 -28.41 7.87 13.85
CA HIS A 62 -29.09 6.77 13.13
C HIS A 62 -28.10 5.96 12.25
N SER A 63 -26.97 5.52 12.82
CA SER A 63 -25.91 4.82 12.09
C SER A 63 -26.39 3.59 11.32
N ARG A 64 -27.43 2.91 11.80
CA ARG A 64 -28.03 1.77 11.10
C ARG A 64 -28.69 2.16 9.78
N GLU A 65 -29.27 3.35 9.69
CA GLU A 65 -29.88 3.88 8.47
C GLU A 65 -28.83 4.25 7.42
N ALA A 66 -27.65 4.74 7.86
CA ALA A 66 -26.51 4.94 6.98
C ALA A 66 -25.99 3.62 6.39
N GLY A 67 -26.15 2.53 7.12
CA GLY A 67 -25.71 1.19 6.75
C GLY A 67 -24.18 1.03 6.72
N ALA A 68 -23.70 -0.16 7.02
CA ALA A 68 -22.25 -0.41 7.09
C ALA A 68 -21.53 -0.14 5.75
N ALA A 69 -22.16 -0.42 4.62
CA ALA A 69 -21.63 -0.12 3.29
C ALA A 69 -21.53 1.39 3.06
N GLY A 70 -22.62 2.13 3.35
CA GLY A 70 -22.63 3.59 3.21
C GLY A 70 -21.61 4.30 4.09
N VAL A 71 -21.38 3.78 5.31
CA VAL A 71 -20.32 4.32 6.20
C VAL A 71 -18.93 4.02 5.64
N ARG A 72 -18.70 2.85 5.04
CA ARG A 72 -17.44 2.56 4.33
C ARG A 72 -17.22 3.49 3.13
N ASP A 73 -18.30 3.80 2.41
CA ASP A 73 -18.25 4.75 1.30
C ASP A 73 -17.86 6.15 1.76
N LEU A 74 -18.44 6.63 2.87
CA LEU A 74 -18.05 7.91 3.48
C LEU A 74 -16.59 7.88 3.94
N GLY A 75 -16.12 6.76 4.51
CA GLY A 75 -14.72 6.57 4.88
C GLY A 75 -13.75 6.64 3.70
N ALA A 76 -14.14 6.04 2.57
CA ALA A 76 -13.38 6.11 1.33
C ALA A 76 -13.35 7.55 0.75
N LEU A 77 -14.49 8.24 0.75
CA LEU A 77 -14.55 9.66 0.35
C LEU A 77 -13.68 10.54 1.25
N PHE A 78 -13.72 10.31 2.57
CA PHE A 78 -12.87 11.02 3.52
C PHE A 78 -11.39 10.85 3.19
N ALA A 79 -10.94 9.60 3.00
CA ALA A 79 -9.54 9.33 2.67
C ALA A 79 -9.13 9.98 1.34
N LEU A 80 -9.94 9.86 0.30
CA LEU A 80 -9.70 10.51 -1.00
C LEU A 80 -9.55 12.01 -0.84
N ARG A 81 -10.49 12.67 -0.15
CA ARG A 81 -10.45 14.13 0.03
C ARG A 81 -9.29 14.58 0.91
N LEU A 82 -8.91 13.77 1.91
CA LEU A 82 -7.73 14.06 2.74
C LEU A 82 -6.46 14.06 1.91
N PHE A 83 -6.24 13.05 1.07
CA PHE A 83 -5.09 12.95 0.19
C PHE A 83 -5.08 14.06 -0.88
N GLU A 84 -6.21 14.31 -1.51
CA GLU A 84 -6.35 15.34 -2.56
C GLU A 84 -6.21 16.77 -2.01
N THR A 85 -6.73 17.03 -0.80
CA THR A 85 -6.56 18.33 -0.13
C THR A 85 -5.11 18.55 0.28
N ALA A 86 -4.39 17.49 0.62
CA ALA A 86 -2.94 17.57 0.82
C ALA A 86 -2.17 17.81 -0.49
N GLY A 87 -2.77 17.53 -1.65
CA GLY A 87 -2.20 17.76 -2.98
C GLY A 87 -1.43 16.59 -3.56
N LEU A 88 -1.77 15.35 -3.20
CA LEU A 88 -1.13 14.17 -3.76
C LEU A 88 -1.53 13.97 -5.23
N ASP A 89 -0.57 13.54 -6.04
CA ASP A 89 -0.75 13.27 -7.48
C ASP A 89 -1.39 11.90 -7.74
N ARG A 90 -1.12 10.89 -6.87
CA ARG A 90 -1.73 9.56 -6.89
C ARG A 90 -2.34 9.22 -5.54
N VAL A 91 -3.58 8.71 -5.57
CA VAL A 91 -4.37 8.43 -4.38
C VAL A 91 -5.12 7.11 -4.49
N TYR A 92 -5.52 6.58 -3.32
CA TYR A 92 -6.52 5.53 -3.20
C TYR A 92 -7.43 5.82 -2.00
N ASP A 93 -8.25 4.85 -1.57
CA ASP A 93 -9.24 5.05 -0.51
C ASP A 93 -8.69 4.90 0.93
N GLY A 94 -7.37 4.88 1.09
CA GLY A 94 -6.72 4.67 2.40
C GLY A 94 -7.07 3.32 3.04
N GLU A 95 -7.48 2.33 2.24
CA GLU A 95 -7.97 1.01 2.66
C GLU A 95 -9.21 1.07 3.58
N ALA A 96 -10.04 2.10 3.41
CA ALA A 96 -11.20 2.34 4.26
C ALA A 96 -12.21 1.18 4.27
N ARG A 97 -12.27 0.40 3.18
CA ARG A 97 -13.20 -0.72 3.00
C ARG A 97 -12.65 -2.07 3.44
N ARG A 98 -11.33 -2.19 3.60
CA ARG A 98 -10.65 -3.44 3.96
C ARG A 98 -10.65 -3.66 5.47
N ILE A 99 -10.66 -4.92 5.89
CA ILE A 99 -10.42 -5.30 7.29
C ILE A 99 -8.92 -5.18 7.56
N GLU A 100 -8.13 -5.88 6.76
CA GLU A 100 -6.66 -5.81 6.72
C GLU A 100 -6.14 -6.44 5.41
N MET A 101 -4.83 -6.38 5.16
CA MET A 101 -4.26 -6.71 3.85
C MET A 101 -4.19 -8.20 3.53
N TYR A 102 -4.10 -9.10 4.53
CA TYR A 102 -3.96 -10.55 4.33
C TYR A 102 -5.31 -11.26 4.29
N GLU A 103 -6.16 -11.07 5.31
CA GLU A 103 -7.42 -11.78 5.45
C GLU A 103 -8.40 -11.47 4.30
N TYR A 104 -8.40 -10.23 3.84
CA TYR A 104 -9.34 -9.78 2.81
C TYR A 104 -9.18 -10.56 1.49
N PRO A 105 -7.98 -10.68 0.88
CA PRO A 105 -7.78 -11.51 -0.32
C PRO A 105 -7.96 -13.00 -0.07
N ILE A 106 -7.50 -13.55 1.06
CA ILE A 106 -7.63 -14.98 1.36
C ILE A 106 -9.10 -15.42 1.43
N ARG A 107 -9.99 -14.55 1.90
CA ARG A 107 -11.45 -14.82 1.92
C ARG A 107 -12.10 -14.92 0.52
N GLN A 108 -11.38 -14.53 -0.52
CA GLN A 108 -11.85 -14.63 -1.91
C GLN A 108 -11.30 -15.87 -2.63
N MET A 109 -10.59 -16.72 -1.92
CA MET A 109 -9.91 -17.89 -2.46
C MET A 109 -10.39 -19.17 -1.78
N LYS A 110 -10.66 -20.20 -2.57
CA LYS A 110 -10.74 -21.59 -2.07
C LYS A 110 -9.34 -22.14 -1.85
N GLY A 111 -9.26 -23.26 -1.16
CA GLY A 111 -8.00 -23.93 -0.83
C GLY A 111 -7.38 -23.42 0.47
N PHE A 112 -7.99 -22.45 1.15
CA PHE A 112 -7.54 -21.96 2.44
C PHE A 112 -8.52 -22.31 3.57
N GLN A 113 -7.95 -22.59 4.75
CA GLN A 113 -8.68 -22.77 5.99
C GLN A 113 -8.13 -21.84 7.05
N PHE A 114 -8.98 -20.96 7.62
CA PHE A 114 -8.60 -20.10 8.73
C PHE A 114 -8.43 -20.91 10.01
N LEU A 115 -7.33 -20.68 10.73
CA LEU A 115 -6.96 -21.44 11.94
C LEU A 115 -7.13 -20.64 13.22
N GLY A 116 -6.79 -19.36 13.20
CA GLY A 116 -6.84 -18.53 14.40
C GLY A 116 -6.03 -17.24 14.26
N HIS A 117 -6.09 -16.40 15.29
CA HIS A 117 -5.38 -15.14 15.30
C HIS A 117 -3.91 -15.33 15.67
N VAL A 118 -3.03 -14.65 14.97
CA VAL A 118 -1.60 -14.55 15.27
C VAL A 118 -1.19 -13.09 15.41
N ARG A 119 -0.11 -12.84 16.16
CA ARG A 119 0.47 -11.53 16.30
C ARG A 119 1.29 -11.21 15.04
N SER A 120 1.07 -10.02 14.48
CA SER A 120 1.78 -9.49 13.33
C SER A 120 2.66 -8.32 13.76
N PHE A 121 3.23 -7.60 12.80
CA PHE A 121 3.94 -6.34 13.01
C PHE A 121 3.12 -5.38 13.90
N ASP A 122 3.77 -4.52 14.65
CA ASP A 122 3.16 -3.53 15.53
C ASP A 122 2.20 -4.12 16.58
N ASN A 123 2.40 -5.37 16.99
CA ASN A 123 1.53 -6.07 17.93
C ASN A 123 0.08 -6.29 17.48
N LYS A 124 -0.22 -6.17 16.20
CA LYS A 124 -1.54 -6.47 15.64
C LYS A 124 -1.74 -7.97 15.47
N TYR A 125 -3.02 -8.35 15.42
CA TYR A 125 -3.42 -9.72 15.15
C TYR A 125 -4.11 -9.79 13.80
N TYR A 126 -3.75 -10.78 12.99
CA TYR A 126 -4.48 -11.16 11.79
C TYR A 126 -4.94 -12.62 11.92
N LEU A 127 -5.98 -12.95 11.18
CA LEU A 127 -6.52 -14.32 11.15
C LEU A 127 -5.72 -15.15 10.16
N LYS A 128 -4.80 -15.97 10.67
CA LYS A 128 -3.90 -16.79 9.84
C LYS A 128 -4.63 -17.97 9.23
N ALA A 129 -4.32 -18.28 7.98
CA ALA A 129 -4.85 -19.43 7.27
C ALA A 129 -3.77 -20.46 6.94
N ALA A 130 -4.21 -21.68 6.60
CA ALA A 130 -3.41 -22.70 5.94
C ALA A 130 -3.92 -22.93 4.53
N GLY A 131 -3.03 -23.03 3.55
CA GLY A 131 -3.31 -23.55 2.23
C GLY A 131 -3.42 -25.09 2.31
N THR A 132 -4.64 -25.61 2.34
CA THR A 132 -4.96 -27.02 2.56
C THR A 132 -5.44 -27.73 1.29
N GLY A 133 -5.64 -27.00 0.19
CA GLY A 133 -6.12 -27.52 -1.09
C GLY A 133 -5.62 -26.71 -2.29
N PRO A 134 -6.07 -27.08 -3.50
CA PRO A 134 -5.81 -26.27 -4.71
C PRO A 134 -6.34 -24.85 -4.55
N ILE A 135 -5.56 -23.89 -5.00
CA ILE A 135 -5.97 -22.47 -4.97
C ILE A 135 -6.91 -22.21 -6.14
N GLU A 136 -8.10 -21.69 -5.84
CA GLU A 136 -9.07 -21.23 -6.83
C GLU A 136 -9.63 -19.88 -6.39
N LEU A 137 -9.64 -18.91 -7.29
CA LEU A 137 -10.30 -17.64 -7.05
C LEU A 137 -11.82 -17.81 -7.10
N GLU A 138 -12.53 -17.49 -6.02
CA GLU A 138 -14.01 -17.52 -6.04
C GLU A 138 -14.59 -16.34 -6.83
N ARG A 139 -14.00 -15.16 -6.63
CA ARG A 139 -14.34 -13.94 -7.37
C ARG A 139 -13.17 -12.95 -7.34
N PRO A 140 -12.95 -12.20 -8.42
CA PRO A 140 -12.01 -11.08 -8.41
C PRO A 140 -12.39 -10.06 -7.30
N TYR A 141 -11.40 -9.59 -6.58
CA TYR A 141 -11.60 -8.67 -5.45
C TYR A 141 -11.10 -7.26 -5.77
N HIS A 142 -11.40 -6.30 -4.92
CA HIS A 142 -11.15 -4.86 -5.11
C HIS A 142 -11.93 -4.20 -6.27
N LEU A 143 -12.80 -4.91 -6.99
CA LEU A 143 -13.47 -4.35 -8.17
C LEU A 143 -14.42 -3.20 -7.82
N GLU A 144 -15.30 -3.42 -6.84
CA GLU A 144 -16.26 -2.41 -6.38
C GLU A 144 -15.55 -1.24 -5.70
N GLU A 145 -14.46 -1.53 -4.97
CA GLU A 145 -13.58 -0.55 -4.34
C GLU A 145 -12.94 0.35 -5.40
N PHE A 146 -12.35 -0.25 -6.43
CA PHE A 146 -11.74 0.48 -7.54
C PHE A 146 -12.76 1.30 -8.33
N ASP A 147 -13.92 0.74 -8.67
CA ASP A 147 -14.97 1.47 -9.38
C ASP A 147 -15.43 2.70 -8.58
N PHE A 148 -15.55 2.57 -7.25
CA PHE A 148 -15.89 3.69 -6.39
C PHE A 148 -14.77 4.75 -6.38
N VAL A 149 -13.52 4.35 -6.21
CA VAL A 149 -12.39 5.28 -6.22
C VAL A 149 -12.31 6.00 -7.57
N ARG A 150 -12.38 5.27 -8.67
CA ARG A 150 -12.35 5.83 -10.02
C ARG A 150 -13.47 6.85 -10.27
N ALA A 151 -14.67 6.61 -9.72
CA ALA A 151 -15.81 7.51 -9.87
C ALA A 151 -15.67 8.80 -9.05
N HIS A 152 -14.91 8.80 -7.97
CA HIS A 152 -14.86 9.91 -7.01
C HIS A 152 -13.49 10.58 -6.89
N ALA A 153 -12.40 9.94 -7.26
CA ALA A 153 -11.08 10.53 -7.21
C ALA A 153 -10.91 11.64 -8.25
N LYS A 154 -10.23 12.71 -7.87
CA LYS A 154 -9.81 13.82 -8.74
C LYS A 154 -8.35 13.65 -9.19
N ALA A 155 -7.52 13.00 -8.34
CA ALA A 155 -6.16 12.61 -8.65
C ALA A 155 -6.13 11.20 -9.28
N GLU A 156 -4.97 10.76 -9.80
CA GLU A 156 -4.84 9.45 -10.45
C GLU A 156 -4.99 8.31 -9.42
N PRO A 157 -5.93 7.36 -9.64
CA PRO A 157 -6.06 6.20 -8.75
C PRO A 157 -4.85 5.27 -8.85
N LYS A 158 -4.27 4.89 -7.69
CA LYS A 158 -3.22 3.87 -7.56
C LYS A 158 -3.70 2.79 -6.60
N LEU A 159 -4.03 1.61 -7.11
CA LEU A 159 -4.59 0.51 -6.32
C LEU A 159 -3.49 -0.30 -5.62
N PRO A 160 -3.46 -0.38 -4.28
CA PRO A 160 -2.59 -1.31 -3.55
C PRO A 160 -3.24 -2.69 -3.42
N ILE A 161 -2.47 -3.75 -3.68
CA ILE A 161 -2.88 -5.16 -3.54
C ILE A 161 -1.77 -5.97 -2.88
N THR A 162 -2.14 -6.88 -1.98
CA THR A 162 -1.15 -7.74 -1.32
C THR A 162 -0.55 -8.74 -2.30
N GLY A 163 0.77 -8.84 -2.29
CA GLY A 163 1.52 -9.67 -3.20
C GLY A 163 1.48 -11.17 -2.87
N PRO A 164 1.77 -12.01 -3.87
CA PRO A 164 1.64 -13.46 -3.72
C PRO A 164 2.63 -14.07 -2.73
N TYR A 165 3.85 -13.50 -2.63
CA TYR A 165 4.83 -14.01 -1.68
C TYR A 165 4.37 -13.74 -0.24
N THR A 166 3.89 -12.54 0.05
CA THR A 166 3.36 -12.21 1.38
C THR A 166 2.17 -13.08 1.76
N LEU A 167 1.22 -13.31 0.83
CA LEU A 167 0.08 -14.19 1.10
C LEU A 167 0.54 -15.63 1.39
N ALA A 168 1.55 -16.12 0.69
CA ALA A 168 2.11 -17.45 0.91
C ALA A 168 2.89 -17.54 2.23
N ASP A 169 3.77 -16.56 2.51
CA ASP A 169 4.63 -16.57 3.70
C ASP A 169 3.81 -16.44 5.00
N TRP A 170 2.76 -15.61 4.96
CA TRP A 170 1.87 -15.44 6.11
C TRP A 170 0.85 -16.58 6.28
N SER A 171 0.82 -17.56 5.38
CA SER A 171 0.01 -18.77 5.45
C SER A 171 0.86 -19.99 5.83
N TYR A 172 0.21 -21.04 6.34
CA TYR A 172 0.84 -22.36 6.42
C TYR A 172 0.69 -23.08 5.08
N ASN A 173 1.80 -23.57 4.54
CA ASN A 173 1.84 -24.26 3.26
C ASN A 173 1.68 -25.77 3.47
N GLU A 174 0.47 -26.24 3.74
CA GLU A 174 0.22 -27.67 4.01
C GLU A 174 0.00 -28.47 2.73
N TYR A 175 -0.76 -27.92 1.77
CA TYR A 175 -1.11 -28.64 0.55
C TYR A 175 0.11 -28.92 -0.35
N HIS A 176 0.89 -27.90 -0.68
CA HIS A 176 2.05 -28.09 -1.56
C HIS A 176 3.15 -28.90 -0.86
N LEU A 177 3.35 -28.67 0.44
CA LEU A 177 4.28 -29.47 1.21
C LEU A 177 3.80 -30.93 1.36
N GLY A 178 2.50 -31.16 1.43
CA GLY A 178 1.87 -32.48 1.50
C GLY A 178 2.05 -33.34 0.23
N LYS A 179 2.24 -32.70 -0.95
CA LYS A 179 2.51 -33.42 -2.21
C LYS A 179 3.84 -34.16 -2.22
N HIS A 180 4.76 -33.80 -1.32
CA HIS A 180 6.05 -34.45 -1.22
C HIS A 180 6.04 -35.56 -0.16
N SER A 181 6.50 -36.76 -0.52
CA SER A 181 6.69 -37.89 0.42
C SER A 181 8.07 -37.83 1.11
N GLY A 182 8.18 -38.45 2.27
CA GLY A 182 9.45 -38.58 2.99
C GLY A 182 9.91 -37.32 3.72
N TRP A 183 11.23 -37.17 3.87
CA TRP A 183 11.85 -36.09 4.63
C TRP A 183 11.64 -34.71 3.98
N LYS A 184 11.06 -33.77 4.72
CA LYS A 184 10.80 -32.39 4.29
C LYS A 184 12.01 -31.47 4.57
N GLY A 185 13.16 -31.80 3.98
CA GLY A 185 14.36 -30.96 4.07
C GLY A 185 14.20 -29.57 3.40
N ARG A 186 15.22 -28.72 3.53
CA ARG A 186 15.20 -27.32 3.03
C ARG A 186 14.81 -27.23 1.55
N ALA A 187 15.38 -28.07 0.69
CA ALA A 187 15.10 -28.04 -0.74
C ALA A 187 13.62 -28.37 -1.07
N VAL A 188 13.03 -29.34 -0.35
CA VAL A 188 11.61 -29.70 -0.53
C VAL A 188 10.71 -28.56 -0.05
N ARG A 189 10.99 -27.97 1.13
CA ARG A 189 10.22 -26.84 1.67
C ARG A 189 10.28 -25.66 0.72
N ARG A 190 11.46 -25.31 0.19
CA ARG A 190 11.63 -24.22 -0.76
C ARG A 190 10.85 -24.45 -2.06
N ARG A 191 10.88 -25.68 -2.61
CA ARG A 191 10.09 -26.02 -3.80
C ARG A 191 8.60 -25.89 -3.53
N ALA A 192 8.12 -26.43 -2.41
CA ALA A 192 6.72 -26.30 -2.02
C ALA A 192 6.31 -24.85 -1.82
N GLN A 193 7.18 -24.01 -1.25
CA GLN A 193 6.93 -22.57 -1.09
C GLN A 193 6.85 -21.86 -2.45
N ARG A 194 7.77 -22.17 -3.35
CA ARG A 194 7.74 -21.66 -4.72
C ARG A 194 6.41 -22.00 -5.41
N ASP A 195 6.01 -23.27 -5.37
CA ASP A 195 4.77 -23.73 -6.00
C ASP A 195 3.55 -23.01 -5.39
N PHE A 196 3.54 -22.78 -4.09
CA PHE A 196 2.47 -22.07 -3.39
C PHE A 196 2.39 -20.59 -3.81
N VAL A 197 3.54 -19.89 -3.85
CA VAL A 197 3.62 -18.48 -4.31
C VAL A 197 3.11 -18.35 -5.75
N VAL A 198 3.57 -19.24 -6.63
CA VAL A 198 3.20 -19.22 -8.06
C VAL A 198 1.72 -19.55 -8.26
N ASP A 199 1.17 -20.50 -7.49
CA ASP A 199 -0.25 -20.84 -7.55
C ASP A 199 -1.12 -19.66 -7.09
N ILE A 200 -0.81 -19.00 -5.97
CA ILE A 200 -1.53 -17.79 -5.52
C ILE A 200 -1.44 -16.71 -6.60
N ALA A 201 -0.25 -16.49 -7.16
CA ALA A 201 -0.05 -15.50 -8.20
C ALA A 201 -0.92 -15.75 -9.45
N ARG A 202 -0.91 -16.98 -9.96
CA ARG A 202 -1.58 -17.36 -11.21
C ARG A 202 -3.07 -17.58 -11.06
N GLN A 203 -3.50 -18.22 -9.95
CA GLN A 203 -4.88 -18.64 -9.76
C GLN A 203 -5.76 -17.55 -9.13
N ALA A 204 -5.15 -16.58 -8.42
CA ALA A 204 -5.93 -15.59 -7.70
C ALA A 204 -5.55 -14.14 -8.04
N ILE A 205 -4.29 -13.75 -7.90
CA ILE A 205 -3.90 -12.35 -8.09
C ILE A 205 -4.00 -11.96 -9.57
N ARG A 206 -3.44 -12.76 -10.47
CA ARG A 206 -3.48 -12.46 -11.90
C ARG A 206 -4.90 -12.31 -12.47
N PRO A 207 -5.87 -13.21 -12.22
CA PRO A 207 -7.25 -13.01 -12.67
C PRO A 207 -7.89 -11.76 -12.07
N THR A 208 -7.58 -11.42 -10.80
CA THR A 208 -8.04 -10.19 -10.17
C THR A 208 -7.46 -8.95 -10.88
N LEU A 209 -6.15 -8.94 -11.18
CA LEU A 209 -5.51 -7.86 -11.94
C LEU A 209 -6.10 -7.71 -13.34
N GLN A 210 -6.36 -8.83 -14.04
CA GLN A 210 -7.02 -8.81 -15.36
C GLN A 210 -8.39 -8.15 -15.28
N ALA A 211 -9.20 -8.50 -14.29
CA ALA A 211 -10.53 -7.92 -14.09
C ALA A 211 -10.47 -6.43 -13.72
N LEU A 212 -9.49 -6.00 -12.92
CA LEU A 212 -9.24 -4.60 -12.58
C LEU A 212 -8.77 -3.78 -13.79
N ILE A 213 -7.84 -4.30 -14.58
CA ILE A 213 -7.34 -3.65 -15.79
C ILE A 213 -8.47 -3.49 -16.81
N ALA A 214 -9.33 -4.50 -16.97
CA ALA A 214 -10.51 -4.42 -17.84
C ALA A 214 -11.50 -3.32 -17.40
N ARG A 215 -11.43 -2.87 -16.12
CA ARG A 215 -12.20 -1.74 -15.57
C ARG A 215 -11.45 -0.41 -15.65
N GLY A 216 -10.26 -0.38 -16.25
CA GLY A 216 -9.42 0.82 -16.41
C GLY A 216 -8.47 1.09 -15.24
N CYS A 217 -8.13 0.07 -14.44
CA CYS A 217 -7.06 0.19 -13.46
C CYS A 217 -5.70 0.11 -14.16
N HIS A 218 -4.99 1.23 -14.26
CA HIS A 218 -3.71 1.32 -14.97
C HIS A 218 -2.50 1.44 -14.05
N VAL A 219 -2.69 1.66 -12.76
CA VAL A 219 -1.62 1.80 -11.77
C VAL A 219 -1.89 0.91 -10.58
N VAL A 220 -1.03 -0.06 -10.35
CA VAL A 220 -1.14 -1.05 -9.27
C VAL A 220 0.14 -1.08 -8.45
N GLN A 221 -0.01 -1.03 -7.14
CA GLN A 221 1.07 -1.28 -6.18
C GLN A 221 0.89 -2.69 -5.62
N ILE A 222 1.92 -3.52 -5.73
CA ILE A 222 1.96 -4.85 -5.12
C ILE A 222 2.76 -4.77 -3.84
N ASP A 223 2.12 -5.10 -2.70
CA ASP A 223 2.70 -4.98 -1.38
C ASP A 223 3.29 -6.32 -0.93
N GLU A 224 4.60 -6.35 -0.71
CA GLU A 224 5.36 -7.54 -0.32
C GLU A 224 6.14 -7.32 0.99
N PRO A 225 5.47 -6.98 2.11
CA PRO A 225 6.16 -6.76 3.39
C PRO A 225 6.89 -8.00 3.92
N ALA A 226 6.47 -9.21 3.53
CA ALA A 226 7.16 -10.43 3.92
C ALA A 226 8.52 -10.63 3.20
N ALA A 227 8.80 -9.91 2.12
CA ALA A 227 10.04 -10.06 1.37
C ALA A 227 11.30 -9.85 2.23
N GLY A 228 11.23 -8.96 3.23
CA GLY A 228 12.34 -8.69 4.15
C GLY A 228 12.57 -9.74 5.24
N THR A 229 11.60 -10.65 5.48
CA THR A 229 11.71 -11.67 6.55
C THR A 229 12.59 -12.85 6.15
N HIS A 230 12.64 -13.17 4.85
CA HIS A 230 13.44 -14.25 4.29
C HIS A 230 14.22 -13.77 3.06
N PRO A 231 15.32 -13.01 3.24
CA PRO A 231 16.09 -12.46 2.12
C PRO A 231 16.62 -13.51 1.14
N ASP A 232 16.84 -14.73 1.61
CA ASP A 232 17.25 -15.87 0.78
C ASP A 232 16.13 -16.42 -0.12
N GLU A 233 14.93 -15.86 -0.03
CA GLU A 233 13.77 -16.16 -0.87
C GLU A 233 13.38 -15.00 -1.79
N ALA A 234 14.21 -13.96 -1.94
CA ALA A 234 13.93 -12.81 -2.79
C ALA A 234 13.67 -13.15 -4.27
N ASP A 235 14.22 -14.26 -4.76
CA ASP A 235 13.92 -14.82 -6.09
C ASP A 235 12.47 -15.32 -6.19
N LEU A 236 11.89 -15.88 -5.12
CA LEU A 236 10.48 -16.29 -5.08
C LEU A 236 9.54 -15.06 -5.09
N VAL A 237 9.96 -13.96 -4.45
CA VAL A 237 9.23 -12.67 -4.54
C VAL A 237 9.17 -12.20 -5.99
N ALA A 238 10.31 -12.17 -6.69
CA ALA A 238 10.38 -11.78 -8.09
C ALA A 238 9.58 -12.72 -9.01
N GLU A 239 9.67 -14.04 -8.78
CA GLU A 239 8.93 -15.03 -9.55
C GLU A 239 7.41 -14.90 -9.36
N GLY A 240 6.94 -14.73 -8.12
CA GLY A 240 5.53 -14.51 -7.81
C GLY A 240 5.00 -13.22 -8.44
N PHE A 241 5.77 -12.14 -8.36
CA PHE A 241 5.45 -10.87 -9.00
C PHE A 241 5.31 -11.04 -10.52
N ASN A 242 6.27 -11.70 -11.17
CA ASN A 242 6.21 -11.95 -12.62
C ASN A 242 5.00 -12.83 -12.98
N ALA A 243 4.75 -13.90 -12.23
CA ALA A 243 3.62 -14.79 -12.48
C ALA A 243 2.27 -14.06 -12.38
N ALA A 244 2.17 -13.05 -11.51
CA ALA A 244 0.98 -12.22 -11.39
C ALA A 244 0.84 -11.18 -12.51
N THR A 245 1.94 -10.60 -13.01
CA THR A 245 1.93 -9.37 -13.81
C THR A 245 2.32 -9.53 -15.29
N GLU A 246 2.96 -10.66 -15.67
CA GLU A 246 3.46 -10.87 -17.03
C GLU A 246 2.37 -10.68 -18.08
N GLY A 247 2.65 -9.86 -19.12
CA GLY A 247 1.75 -9.60 -20.24
C GLY A 247 0.52 -8.74 -19.91
N LEU A 248 0.40 -8.20 -18.70
CA LEU A 248 -0.69 -7.29 -18.33
C LEU A 248 -0.32 -5.83 -18.67
N ASP A 249 -1.28 -5.05 -19.15
CA ASP A 249 -1.10 -3.66 -19.55
C ASP A 249 -1.46 -2.70 -18.41
N ALA A 250 -0.54 -2.59 -17.45
CA ALA A 250 -0.61 -1.63 -16.35
C ALA A 250 0.80 -1.27 -15.87
N GLU A 251 0.91 -0.16 -15.15
CA GLU A 251 2.10 0.22 -14.38
C GLU A 251 2.07 -0.53 -13.06
N PHE A 252 3.15 -1.26 -12.75
CA PHE A 252 3.27 -2.02 -11.51
C PHE A 252 4.41 -1.49 -10.66
N SER A 253 4.13 -1.17 -9.41
CA SER A 253 5.13 -0.89 -8.38
C SER A 253 5.18 -2.02 -7.35
N MET A 254 6.30 -2.15 -6.64
CA MET A 254 6.44 -3.08 -5.52
C MET A 254 6.77 -2.30 -4.25
N HIS A 255 5.89 -2.41 -3.25
CA HIS A 255 6.15 -1.84 -1.93
C HIS A 255 6.71 -2.92 -1.00
N ILE A 256 7.86 -2.62 -0.40
CA ILE A 256 8.50 -3.43 0.63
C ILE A 256 8.86 -2.51 1.78
N CYS A 257 8.38 -2.80 2.98
CA CYS A 257 8.71 -2.08 4.20
C CYS A 257 9.61 -2.92 5.13
N PHE A 258 10.18 -2.29 6.16
CA PHE A 258 10.98 -2.95 7.21
C PHE A 258 12.12 -3.87 6.71
N SER A 259 12.76 -3.55 5.59
CA SER A 259 13.70 -4.46 4.95
C SER A 259 15.11 -3.88 4.84
N ASP A 260 16.11 -4.76 4.92
CA ASP A 260 17.44 -4.48 4.37
C ASP A 260 17.42 -4.77 2.86
N TYR A 261 17.14 -3.71 2.08
CA TYR A 261 16.96 -3.85 0.63
C TYR A 261 18.18 -4.44 -0.08
N ARG A 262 19.40 -4.17 0.43
CA ARG A 262 20.61 -4.73 -0.18
C ARG A 262 20.64 -6.25 -0.14
N SER A 263 20.08 -6.85 0.89
CA SER A 263 20.00 -8.31 1.02
C SER A 263 19.05 -8.98 0.03
N LEU A 264 18.14 -8.22 -0.58
CA LEU A 264 17.17 -8.71 -1.57
C LEU A 264 17.71 -8.66 -3.01
N PHE A 265 18.83 -7.98 -3.21
CA PHE A 265 19.45 -7.82 -4.52
C PHE A 265 20.66 -8.77 -4.68
N PRO A 266 20.96 -9.24 -5.90
CA PRO A 266 20.32 -8.84 -7.17
C PRO A 266 19.01 -9.57 -7.52
N ALA A 267 18.50 -10.48 -6.67
CA ALA A 267 17.38 -11.35 -7.02
C ALA A 267 16.11 -10.57 -7.43
N LEU A 268 15.80 -9.45 -6.77
CA LEU A 268 14.64 -8.63 -7.11
C LEU A 268 14.74 -7.95 -8.48
N LEU A 269 15.92 -7.82 -9.08
CA LEU A 269 16.05 -7.30 -10.45
C LEU A 269 15.26 -8.14 -11.47
N GLU A 270 15.04 -9.41 -11.16
CA GLU A 270 14.24 -10.32 -11.99
C GLU A 270 12.73 -10.02 -11.97
N ALA A 271 12.24 -9.11 -11.14
CA ALA A 271 10.86 -8.62 -11.20
C ALA A 271 10.67 -7.71 -12.43
N LYS A 272 10.54 -8.32 -13.62
CA LYS A 272 10.67 -7.68 -14.95
C LYS A 272 9.61 -6.61 -15.22
N ARG A 273 8.41 -6.74 -14.67
CA ARG A 273 7.31 -5.80 -14.86
C ARG A 273 7.25 -4.72 -13.77
N CYS A 274 8.11 -4.79 -12.76
CA CYS A 274 8.22 -3.75 -11.75
C CYS A 274 8.83 -2.50 -12.37
N SER A 275 8.06 -1.41 -12.41
CA SER A 275 8.49 -0.12 -12.95
C SER A 275 8.93 0.85 -11.85
N GLN A 276 8.54 0.58 -10.59
CA GLN A 276 8.85 1.43 -9.45
C GLN A 276 9.02 0.60 -8.18
N TRP A 277 10.09 0.86 -7.45
CA TRP A 277 10.26 0.43 -6.07
C TRP A 277 9.68 1.48 -5.12
N ALA A 278 8.84 1.09 -4.18
CA ALA A 278 8.33 1.98 -3.13
C ALA A 278 8.86 1.51 -1.77
N TRP A 279 9.86 2.21 -1.23
CA TRP A 279 10.63 1.76 -0.07
C TRP A 279 10.68 2.78 1.06
N GLU A 280 11.05 2.31 2.25
CA GLU A 280 11.29 3.10 3.45
C GLU A 280 12.73 3.61 3.52
N PHE A 281 12.89 4.89 3.84
CA PHE A 281 14.18 5.53 4.04
C PHE A 281 14.17 6.47 5.23
N ALA A 282 13.06 7.17 5.46
CA ALA A 282 12.97 8.24 6.45
C ALA A 282 13.10 7.71 7.89
N ASN A 283 12.60 6.52 8.19
CA ASN A 283 12.74 5.89 9.49
C ASN A 283 14.21 5.66 9.86
N ARG A 284 15.05 5.23 8.91
CA ARG A 284 16.48 5.02 9.14
C ARG A 284 17.24 6.32 9.30
N ASP A 285 16.90 7.34 8.50
CA ASP A 285 17.46 8.68 8.62
C ASP A 285 17.11 9.30 9.98
N THR A 286 15.89 9.11 10.47
CA THR A 286 15.44 9.56 11.79
C THR A 286 16.18 8.86 12.92
N GLU A 287 16.61 7.60 12.75
CA GLU A 287 17.42 6.85 13.71
C GLU A 287 18.91 7.21 13.67
N GLY A 288 19.29 8.22 12.90
CA GLY A 288 20.69 8.65 12.76
C GLY A 288 21.54 7.71 11.88
N ARG A 289 20.91 6.83 11.11
CA ARG A 289 21.53 6.03 10.06
C ARG A 289 21.36 6.74 8.72
N ASP A 290 22.32 6.55 7.80
CA ASP A 290 22.15 7.07 6.45
C ASP A 290 21.13 6.21 5.67
N GLY A 291 19.85 6.53 5.82
CA GLY A 291 18.76 5.81 5.17
C GLY A 291 18.83 5.86 3.64
N TYR A 292 19.33 6.96 3.10
CA TYR A 292 19.36 7.20 1.65
C TYR A 292 20.61 6.68 0.95
N ALA A 293 21.68 6.33 1.67
CA ALA A 293 22.91 5.74 1.08
C ALA A 293 22.62 4.45 0.30
N ILE A 294 21.58 3.71 0.66
CA ILE A 294 21.17 2.49 -0.05
C ILE A 294 20.81 2.76 -1.53
N LEU A 295 20.47 4.00 -1.91
CA LEU A 295 20.17 4.38 -3.29
C LEU A 295 21.39 4.25 -4.22
N GLU A 296 22.62 4.19 -3.68
CA GLU A 296 23.83 3.92 -4.48
C GLU A 296 23.74 2.59 -5.23
N MET A 297 22.95 1.62 -4.72
CA MET A 297 22.75 0.34 -5.38
C MET A 297 22.08 0.47 -6.77
N PHE A 298 21.28 1.52 -7.01
CA PHE A 298 20.69 1.78 -8.33
C PHE A 298 21.78 2.01 -9.38
N ARG A 299 22.86 2.69 -9.01
CA ARG A 299 24.03 2.89 -9.89
C ARG A 299 24.86 1.62 -9.99
N GLU A 300 25.05 0.90 -8.89
CA GLU A 300 25.79 -0.36 -8.81
C GLU A 300 25.16 -1.41 -9.75
N TYR A 301 23.84 -1.58 -9.67
CA TYR A 301 23.10 -2.55 -10.49
C TYR A 301 22.58 -1.99 -11.82
N LYS A 302 22.82 -0.71 -12.11
CA LYS A 302 22.31 0.02 -13.29
C LYS A 302 20.77 -0.08 -13.41
N ASP A 303 20.10 -0.01 -12.26
CA ASP A 303 18.63 -0.05 -12.21
C ASP A 303 18.06 1.34 -12.53
N THR A 304 17.33 1.44 -13.64
CA THR A 304 16.71 2.69 -14.12
C THR A 304 15.24 2.83 -13.75
N ARG A 305 14.70 1.90 -12.95
CA ARG A 305 13.32 1.96 -12.47
C ARG A 305 13.11 3.19 -11.60
N LYS A 306 11.84 3.60 -11.50
CA LYS A 306 11.46 4.66 -10.58
C LYS A 306 11.65 4.21 -9.13
N ILE A 307 11.87 5.17 -8.25
CA ILE A 307 11.86 4.98 -6.81
C ILE A 307 10.74 5.80 -6.20
N GLY A 308 9.83 5.14 -5.49
CA GLY A 308 8.93 5.75 -4.52
C GLY A 308 9.73 5.95 -3.24
N LEU A 309 10.23 7.18 -3.10
CA LEU A 309 11.14 7.59 -2.05
C LEU A 309 10.37 7.88 -0.76
N GLY A 310 10.51 7.03 0.26
CA GLY A 310 9.97 7.29 1.58
C GLY A 310 10.65 8.51 2.20
N VAL A 311 9.87 9.57 2.45
CA VAL A 311 10.37 10.82 3.02
C VAL A 311 9.70 11.20 4.34
N LEU A 312 8.75 10.40 4.79
CA LEU A 312 8.05 10.55 6.07
C LEU A 312 8.22 9.27 6.89
N ASP A 313 8.77 9.41 8.10
CA ASP A 313 8.81 8.32 9.08
C ASP A 313 7.40 8.08 9.65
N VAL A 314 6.83 6.93 9.34
CA VAL A 314 5.47 6.56 9.78
C VAL A 314 5.42 5.91 11.15
N HIS A 315 6.57 5.68 11.80
CA HIS A 315 6.68 5.04 13.11
C HIS A 315 6.69 6.05 14.27
N ARG A 316 6.88 7.34 13.96
CA ARG A 316 7.00 8.44 14.93
C ARG A 316 5.94 9.51 14.71
N ASP A 317 5.57 10.19 15.80
CA ASP A 317 4.60 11.29 15.77
C ASP A 317 5.22 12.63 15.36
N GLU A 318 6.56 12.73 15.36
CA GLU A 318 7.25 13.91 14.86
C GLU A 318 6.87 14.16 13.41
N VAL A 319 6.47 15.38 13.12
CA VAL A 319 6.08 15.82 11.78
C VAL A 319 7.30 16.42 11.09
N GLU A 320 7.73 15.83 10.01
CA GLU A 320 8.81 16.36 9.17
C GLU A 320 8.43 17.74 8.64
N THR A 321 9.39 18.69 8.69
CA THR A 321 9.18 19.99 8.05
C THR A 321 9.32 19.89 6.53
N PRO A 322 8.72 20.81 5.76
CA PRO A 322 8.92 20.87 4.31
C PRO A 322 10.39 20.95 3.89
N GLU A 323 11.23 21.64 4.68
CA GLU A 323 12.68 21.75 4.46
C GLU A 323 13.36 20.39 4.61
N LYS A 324 12.97 19.60 5.62
CA LYS A 324 13.52 18.24 5.81
C LYS A 324 13.15 17.31 4.68
N VAL A 325 11.91 17.38 4.21
CA VAL A 325 11.45 16.63 3.04
C VAL A 325 12.22 17.04 1.78
N GLN A 326 12.37 18.34 1.54
CA GLN A 326 13.17 18.87 0.42
C GLN A 326 14.60 18.36 0.47
N GLU A 327 15.27 18.44 1.63
CA GLU A 327 16.65 17.92 1.83
C GLU A 327 16.77 16.46 1.44
N ARG A 328 15.81 15.61 1.88
CA ARG A 328 15.76 14.17 1.57
C ARG A 328 15.64 13.92 0.07
N ILE A 329 14.77 14.66 -0.61
CA ILE A 329 14.56 14.54 -2.07
C ILE A 329 15.83 14.99 -2.83
N GLU A 330 16.41 16.15 -2.48
CA GLU A 330 17.61 16.66 -3.15
C GLU A 330 18.82 15.74 -2.94
N ARG A 331 18.97 15.15 -1.75
CA ARG A 331 19.97 14.14 -1.45
C ARG A 331 19.80 12.90 -2.30
N ALA A 332 18.57 12.34 -2.37
CA ALA A 332 18.28 11.19 -3.20
C ALA A 332 18.56 11.46 -4.69
N ALA A 333 18.14 12.62 -5.20
CA ALA A 333 18.40 13.04 -6.58
C ALA A 333 19.90 13.14 -6.89
N LYS A 334 20.71 13.63 -5.95
CA LYS A 334 22.17 13.67 -6.08
C LYS A 334 22.79 12.28 -6.14
N ILE A 335 22.31 11.33 -5.32
CA ILE A 335 22.82 9.95 -5.30
C ILE A 335 22.45 9.23 -6.59
N LEU A 336 21.20 9.31 -7.02
CA LEU A 336 20.71 8.64 -8.23
C LEU A 336 21.30 9.22 -9.53
N GLY A 337 21.51 10.54 -9.55
CA GLY A 337 21.97 11.27 -10.75
C GLY A 337 20.87 11.60 -11.77
N ASP A 338 19.67 11.03 -11.62
CA ASP A 338 18.48 11.34 -12.41
C ASP A 338 17.30 11.69 -11.50
N PRO A 339 16.94 12.97 -11.36
CA PRO A 339 15.79 13.39 -10.56
C PRO A 339 14.46 12.87 -11.11
N GLY A 340 14.40 12.55 -12.40
CA GLY A 340 13.22 11.99 -13.04
C GLY A 340 12.87 10.57 -12.58
N GLN A 341 13.76 9.87 -11.87
CA GLN A 341 13.46 8.56 -11.28
C GLN A 341 12.63 8.64 -9.98
N ILE A 342 12.52 9.81 -9.34
CA ILE A 342 11.96 9.94 -8.00
C ILE A 342 10.48 10.24 -8.03
N TRP A 343 9.69 9.40 -7.35
CA TRP A 343 8.38 9.68 -6.80
C TRP A 343 8.50 9.86 -5.28
N VAL A 344 7.62 10.62 -4.67
CA VAL A 344 7.69 10.96 -3.25
C VAL A 344 6.52 10.36 -2.51
N ASN A 345 6.79 9.62 -1.43
CA ASN A 345 5.77 8.97 -0.63
C ASN A 345 6.17 8.89 0.85
N PRO A 346 5.22 8.56 1.75
CA PRO A 346 5.56 8.11 3.10
C PRO A 346 6.33 6.78 3.06
N ASP A 347 7.07 6.45 4.11
CA ASP A 347 7.75 5.16 4.22
C ASP A 347 6.81 3.97 4.08
N CYS A 348 5.60 4.08 4.62
CA CYS A 348 4.55 3.08 4.58
C CYS A 348 3.17 3.74 4.74
N GLY A 349 2.10 2.95 4.93
CA GLY A 349 0.78 3.47 5.30
C GLY A 349 0.80 4.20 6.64
N LEU A 350 0.03 5.28 6.75
CA LEU A 350 -0.01 6.16 7.93
C LEU A 350 -1.03 5.72 9.01
N ARG A 351 -1.57 4.51 8.93
CA ARG A 351 -2.67 4.04 9.82
C ARG A 351 -2.32 3.99 11.30
N THR A 352 -1.04 3.98 11.65
CA THR A 352 -0.57 3.97 13.05
C THR A 352 -0.46 5.38 13.64
N ARG A 353 -0.61 6.42 12.82
CA ARG A 353 -0.59 7.82 13.24
C ARG A 353 -2.02 8.32 13.45
N SER A 354 -2.18 9.33 14.33
CA SER A 354 -3.45 10.05 14.39
C SER A 354 -3.72 10.75 13.06
N LEU A 355 -4.99 10.92 12.71
CA LEU A 355 -5.39 11.60 11.46
C LEU A 355 -4.80 13.01 11.32
N THR A 356 -4.70 13.75 12.44
CA THR A 356 -4.10 15.08 12.46
C THR A 356 -2.62 15.03 12.10
N ILE A 357 -1.86 14.11 12.71
CA ILE A 357 -0.43 13.92 12.41
C ILE A 357 -0.25 13.44 10.96
N ALA A 358 -1.02 12.44 10.55
CA ALA A 358 -0.96 11.93 9.19
C ALA A 358 -1.20 13.02 8.13
N ASN A 359 -2.27 13.82 8.34
CA ASN A 359 -2.57 14.92 7.43
C ASN A 359 -1.47 15.99 7.40
N GLN A 360 -0.90 16.37 8.56
CA GLN A 360 0.17 17.36 8.59
C GLN A 360 1.45 16.86 7.92
N LYS A 361 1.80 15.58 8.12
CA LYS A 361 2.92 14.93 7.42
C LYS A 361 2.72 14.98 5.90
N LEU A 362 1.52 14.65 5.39
CA LEU A 362 1.22 14.68 3.96
C LEU A 362 1.29 16.10 3.38
N LEU A 363 0.75 17.11 4.07
CA LEU A 363 0.84 18.52 3.66
C LEU A 363 2.31 18.96 3.54
N ASN A 364 3.13 18.64 4.54
CA ASN A 364 4.55 18.97 4.54
C ASN A 364 5.33 18.18 3.47
N MET A 365 4.93 16.95 3.18
CA MET A 365 5.51 16.16 2.09
C MET A 365 5.30 16.81 0.73
N VAL A 366 4.07 17.21 0.44
CA VAL A 366 3.75 17.87 -0.84
C VAL A 366 4.45 19.21 -0.97
N GLU A 367 4.47 20.01 0.10
CA GLU A 367 5.18 21.30 0.11
C GLU A 367 6.70 21.11 -0.07
N GLY A 368 7.31 20.12 0.58
CA GLY A 368 8.72 19.79 0.40
C GLY A 368 9.04 19.35 -1.03
N ALA A 369 8.19 18.53 -1.65
CA ALA A 369 8.31 18.15 -3.05
C ALA A 369 8.20 19.37 -3.99
N ARG A 370 7.26 20.28 -3.72
CA ARG A 370 7.10 21.52 -4.48
C ARG A 370 8.36 22.39 -4.40
N ARG A 371 8.98 22.53 -3.24
CA ARG A 371 10.23 23.27 -3.04
C ARG A 371 11.41 22.63 -3.77
N ALA A 372 11.53 21.30 -3.69
CA ALA A 372 12.54 20.58 -4.45
C ALA A 372 12.40 20.82 -5.96
N ARG A 373 11.17 20.78 -6.51
CA ARG A 373 10.90 21.12 -7.92
C ARG A 373 11.44 22.49 -8.30
N ALA A 374 11.21 23.51 -7.46
CA ALA A 374 11.69 24.87 -7.71
C ALA A 374 13.23 24.95 -7.76
N THR A 375 13.92 24.22 -6.86
CA THR A 375 15.38 24.15 -6.87
C THR A 375 15.92 23.54 -8.15
N PHE A 376 15.29 22.49 -8.66
CA PHE A 376 15.75 21.80 -9.89
C PHE A 376 15.38 22.60 -11.15
N ALA A 377 14.25 23.29 -11.20
CA ALA A 377 13.88 24.17 -12.30
C ALA A 377 14.85 25.36 -12.44
N GLY A 378 15.29 25.96 -11.33
CA GLY A 378 16.25 27.06 -11.33
C GLY A 378 17.70 26.65 -11.70
N ARG A 379 18.01 25.35 -11.68
CA ARG A 379 19.31 24.83 -12.13
C ARG A 379 19.35 24.46 -13.61
N ALA A 380 18.19 24.36 -14.25
CA ALA A 380 18.07 24.02 -15.67
C ALA A 380 17.96 25.27 -16.57
N ALA A 381 17.83 26.46 -15.97
CA ALA A 381 17.84 27.77 -16.63
C ALA A 381 19.25 28.41 -16.53
#